data_76813d33e7d5b44fc4e7a180929da94e
#
_entry.id   76813d33e7d5b44fc4e7a180929da94e
#
_cell.length_a   1.000
_cell.length_b   1.000
_cell.length_c   1.000
_cell.angle_alpha   90.00
_cell.angle_beta   90.00
_cell.angle_gamma   90.00
#
_symmetry.space_group_name_H-M   'P 1'
#
loop_
_entity.id
_entity.type
_entity.pdbx_description
1 polymer ?
#
loop_
_entity_poly.entity_id
_entity_poly.type
_entity_poly.pdbx_seq_one_letter_code
_entity_poly.pdbx_strand_id
1 'polypeptide(L)'
;RRQRQMCIRDSTMSERAVGATFKRQFTGCDKRIIVTTFASNVHRIQQVLDAAAACGRKVAVTGRSMENIMKVSTELGYMKVPKNTLMDINRIKGLPLNQQVIVTTGSQGEEMSALYRMAFSTHKQVDIGPGDKVIISASAIPGNEVTVGRVINELFRKGADVVYDKADMLHVSGHACQEELKIIHALTKPRFFIPLHGEQRMLQIHKRVAESMGMAPTSIVVAAVSYTHLRA
;
A
#
# COMPACT_ATOMS: atom_id res chain seq x y z
N ARG A 1 -9.69 9.27 -4.42
CA ARG A 1 -10.29 8.06 -3.80
C ARG A 1 -9.92 7.88 -2.33
N ARG A 2 -8.67 8.19 -1.88
CA ARG A 2 -8.27 8.10 -0.45
C ARG A 2 -9.14 8.98 0.45
N GLN A 3 -9.51 10.15 0.00
CA GLN A 3 -10.33 11.11 0.73
C GLN A 3 -11.83 10.72 0.81
N ARG A 4 -12.29 9.74 0.03
CA ARG A 4 -13.67 9.23 0.13
C ARG A 4 -13.97 8.54 1.46
N GLN A 5 -12.98 8.12 2.22
CA GLN A 5 -13.23 7.38 3.45
C GLN A 5 -13.86 8.22 4.55
N MET A 6 -13.57 9.52 4.62
CA MET A 6 -14.33 10.43 5.49
C MET A 6 -15.83 10.48 5.16
N CYS A 7 -16.23 10.07 3.95
CA CYS A 7 -17.61 9.96 3.51
C CYS A 7 -18.22 8.58 3.79
N ILE A 8 -17.41 7.58 4.17
CA ILE A 8 -17.86 6.22 4.48
C ILE A 8 -18.23 6.19 5.96
N ARG A 9 -19.46 5.84 6.27
CA ARG A 9 -20.00 5.81 7.63
C ARG A 9 -19.42 4.68 8.48
N ASP A 10 -18.89 3.66 7.84
CA ASP A 10 -18.38 2.43 8.46
C ASP A 10 -16.96 2.58 8.98
N SER A 11 -16.36 1.49 9.44
CA SER A 11 -14.98 1.39 9.92
C SER A 11 -14.03 0.88 8.86
N THR A 12 -12.75 1.26 8.96
CA THR A 12 -11.69 0.75 8.08
C THR A 12 -11.39 -0.71 8.44
N MET A 13 -11.22 -1.55 7.42
CA MET A 13 -10.80 -2.93 7.63
C MET A 13 -9.39 -3.01 8.22
N SER A 14 -9.14 -4.04 9.02
CA SER A 14 -7.82 -4.28 9.59
C SER A 14 -6.81 -4.68 8.50
N GLU A 15 -5.58 -4.18 8.60
CA GLU A 15 -4.45 -4.59 7.75
C GLU A 15 -4.20 -6.11 7.80
N ARG A 16 -4.58 -6.79 8.87
CA ARG A 16 -4.51 -8.26 9.00
C ARG A 16 -5.27 -9.01 7.89
N ALA A 17 -6.34 -8.42 7.35
CA ALA A 17 -7.10 -9.01 6.25
C ALA A 17 -6.26 -9.17 4.97
N VAL A 18 -5.31 -8.27 4.73
CA VAL A 18 -4.39 -8.35 3.60
C VAL A 18 -3.46 -9.56 3.71
N GLY A 19 -3.01 -9.91 4.92
CA GLY A 19 -2.19 -11.09 5.17
C GLY A 19 -2.88 -12.40 4.78
N ALA A 20 -4.17 -12.54 5.06
CA ALA A 20 -4.97 -13.68 4.62
C ALA A 20 -5.05 -13.78 3.09
N THR A 21 -5.15 -12.63 2.42
CA THR A 21 -5.14 -12.56 0.95
C THR A 21 -3.78 -12.98 0.38
N PHE A 22 -2.67 -12.50 0.93
CA PHE A 22 -1.34 -12.97 0.50
C PHE A 22 -1.21 -14.48 0.65
N LYS A 23 -1.60 -15.04 1.80
CA LYS A 23 -1.57 -16.48 2.01
C LYS A 23 -2.35 -17.22 0.92
N ARG A 24 -3.56 -16.78 0.58
CA ARG A 24 -4.39 -17.36 -0.48
C ARG A 24 -3.73 -17.25 -1.86
N GLN A 25 -3.12 -16.10 -2.19
CA GLN A 25 -2.46 -15.87 -3.47
C GLN A 25 -1.14 -16.64 -3.64
N PHE A 26 -0.48 -16.98 -2.54
CA PHE A 26 0.79 -17.72 -2.54
C PHE A 26 0.58 -19.24 -2.53
N THR A 27 -0.48 -19.72 -1.84
CA THR A 27 -0.75 -21.16 -1.71
C THR A 27 -1.10 -21.75 -3.09
N GLY A 28 -0.41 -22.81 -3.47
CA GLY A 28 -0.64 -23.51 -4.73
C GLY A 28 -0.22 -22.75 -6.00
N CYS A 29 0.39 -21.58 -5.87
CA CYS A 29 0.88 -20.84 -7.03
C CYS A 29 2.17 -21.48 -7.57
N ASP A 30 2.20 -21.83 -8.83
CA ASP A 30 3.36 -22.42 -9.53
C ASP A 30 4.26 -21.38 -10.22
N LYS A 31 3.83 -20.11 -10.22
CA LYS A 31 4.52 -18.97 -10.86
C LYS A 31 5.49 -18.28 -9.90
N ARG A 32 6.44 -17.50 -10.46
CA ARG A 32 7.17 -16.49 -9.70
C ARG A 32 6.21 -15.39 -9.26
N ILE A 33 6.29 -15.00 -8.00
CA ILE A 33 5.42 -13.94 -7.45
C ILE A 33 6.21 -12.64 -7.34
N ILE A 34 5.67 -11.56 -7.88
CA ILE A 34 6.22 -10.21 -7.77
C ILE A 34 5.19 -9.36 -7.03
N VAL A 35 5.57 -8.85 -5.84
CA VAL A 35 4.69 -8.02 -5.02
C VAL A 35 5.20 -6.60 -5.02
N THR A 36 4.34 -5.65 -5.41
CA THR A 36 4.63 -4.23 -5.27
C THR A 36 3.75 -3.60 -4.20
N THR A 37 4.37 -2.81 -3.34
CA THR A 37 3.69 -2.07 -2.27
C THR A 37 4.46 -0.78 -1.94
N PHE A 38 3.88 0.05 -1.07
CA PHE A 38 4.61 1.19 -0.51
C PHE A 38 5.74 0.70 0.41
N ALA A 39 6.94 1.21 0.19
CA ALA A 39 8.10 0.85 1.03
C ALA A 39 7.87 1.21 2.51
N SER A 40 7.11 2.26 2.80
CA SER A 40 6.77 2.68 4.16
C SER A 40 5.79 1.75 4.90
N ASN A 41 5.15 0.80 4.20
CA ASN A 41 4.22 -0.14 4.85
C ASN A 41 4.96 -1.39 5.33
N VAL A 42 5.69 -1.26 6.43
CA VAL A 42 6.50 -2.33 7.06
C VAL A 42 5.65 -3.57 7.39
N HIS A 43 4.42 -3.39 7.89
CA HIS A 43 3.52 -4.50 8.20
C HIS A 43 3.16 -5.33 6.97
N ARG A 44 2.92 -4.69 5.83
CA ARG A 44 2.60 -5.38 4.58
C ARG A 44 3.78 -6.16 4.05
N ILE A 45 4.98 -5.59 4.13
CA ILE A 45 6.21 -6.29 3.79
C ILE A 45 6.40 -7.51 4.68
N GLN A 46 6.16 -7.38 6.00
CA GLN A 46 6.20 -8.50 6.93
C GLN A 46 5.23 -9.61 6.52
N GLN A 47 3.99 -9.27 6.16
CA GLN A 47 2.99 -10.25 5.71
C GLN A 47 3.41 -10.99 4.45
N VAL A 48 4.10 -10.32 3.50
CA VAL A 48 4.66 -10.96 2.31
C VAL A 48 5.79 -11.93 2.69
N LEU A 49 6.69 -11.54 3.60
CA LEU A 49 7.76 -12.41 4.10
C LEU A 49 7.20 -13.67 4.79
N ASP A 50 6.19 -13.48 5.63
CA ASP A 50 5.54 -14.58 6.35
C ASP A 50 4.81 -15.53 5.41
N ALA A 51 4.10 -15.02 4.41
CA ALA A 51 3.42 -15.81 3.39
C ALA A 51 4.42 -16.59 2.52
N ALA A 52 5.54 -15.96 2.14
CA ALA A 52 6.60 -16.61 1.39
C ALA A 52 7.26 -17.74 2.19
N ALA A 53 7.60 -17.48 3.45
CA ALA A 53 8.19 -18.46 4.34
C ALA A 53 7.27 -19.67 4.57
N ALA A 54 5.97 -19.42 4.77
CA ALA A 54 4.97 -20.49 4.95
C ALA A 54 4.82 -21.38 3.71
N CYS A 55 5.13 -20.86 2.51
CA CYS A 55 5.12 -21.60 1.25
C CYS A 55 6.51 -22.12 0.83
N GLY A 56 7.53 -22.01 1.70
CA GLY A 56 8.90 -22.44 1.39
C GLY A 56 9.61 -21.64 0.31
N ARG A 57 9.12 -20.43 0.01
CA ARG A 57 9.66 -19.53 -1.03
C ARG A 57 10.78 -18.65 -0.50
N LYS A 58 11.71 -18.27 -1.40
CA LYS A 58 12.74 -17.26 -1.14
C LYS A 58 12.26 -15.90 -1.61
N VAL A 59 12.64 -14.86 -0.89
CA VAL A 59 12.28 -13.47 -1.18
C VAL A 59 13.51 -12.68 -1.55
N ALA A 60 13.50 -12.04 -2.70
CA ALA A 60 14.44 -11.00 -3.05
C ALA A 60 13.76 -9.64 -3.01
N VAL A 61 14.53 -8.62 -2.68
CA VAL A 61 14.04 -7.23 -2.60
C VAL A 61 14.75 -6.42 -3.68
N THR A 62 14.01 -5.53 -4.31
CA THR A 62 14.58 -4.60 -5.28
C THR A 62 13.89 -3.24 -5.21
N GLY A 63 14.68 -2.22 -5.37
CA GLY A 63 14.27 -0.83 -5.24
C GLY A 63 14.88 -0.17 -4.01
N ARG A 64 15.66 0.89 -4.25
CA ARG A 64 16.49 1.56 -3.24
C ARG A 64 15.75 1.91 -1.94
N SER A 65 14.54 2.44 -2.05
CA SER A 65 13.73 2.78 -0.87
C SER A 65 13.22 1.53 -0.12
N MET A 66 12.89 0.45 -0.83
CA MET A 66 12.46 -0.80 -0.23
C MET A 66 13.58 -1.47 0.55
N GLU A 67 14.76 -1.56 -0.05
CA GLU A 67 15.97 -2.12 0.58
C GLU A 67 16.34 -1.35 1.85
N ASN A 68 16.32 -0.01 1.78
CA ASN A 68 16.64 0.84 2.94
C ASN A 68 15.64 0.68 4.09
N ILE A 69 14.35 0.71 3.79
CA ILE A 69 13.30 0.53 4.81
C ILE A 69 13.37 -0.86 5.44
N MET A 70 13.58 -1.90 4.67
CA MET A 70 13.74 -3.25 5.22
C MET A 70 14.95 -3.35 6.15
N LYS A 71 16.09 -2.80 5.76
CA LYS A 71 17.29 -2.76 6.60
C LYS A 71 17.00 -2.06 7.94
N VAL A 72 16.53 -0.80 7.88
CA VAL A 72 16.25 -0.01 9.08
C VAL A 72 15.19 -0.65 9.96
N SER A 73 14.10 -1.17 9.37
CA SER A 73 13.02 -1.81 10.13
C SER A 73 13.48 -3.10 10.82
N THR A 74 14.41 -3.83 10.22
CA THR A 74 14.99 -5.04 10.82
C THR A 74 15.95 -4.66 11.95
N GLU A 75 16.82 -3.67 11.75
CA GLU A 75 17.74 -3.17 12.77
C GLU A 75 17.02 -2.64 14.01
N LEU A 76 15.88 -1.95 13.82
CA LEU A 76 15.05 -1.43 14.90
C LEU A 76 14.09 -2.48 15.52
N GLY A 77 14.08 -3.72 15.00
CA GLY A 77 13.24 -4.80 15.52
C GLY A 77 11.76 -4.72 15.13
N TYR A 78 11.36 -3.80 14.24
CA TYR A 78 9.99 -3.71 13.72
C TYR A 78 9.68 -4.76 12.66
N MET A 79 10.68 -5.32 12.01
CA MET A 79 10.55 -6.38 11.03
C MET A 79 11.31 -7.62 11.49
N LYS A 80 10.65 -8.78 11.43
CA LYS A 80 11.24 -10.08 11.75
C LYS A 80 11.36 -10.90 10.47
N VAL A 81 12.57 -10.99 9.94
CA VAL A 81 12.82 -11.79 8.74
C VAL A 81 12.87 -13.27 9.12
N PRO A 82 11.97 -14.13 8.57
CA PRO A 82 12.05 -15.57 8.82
C PRO A 82 13.38 -16.15 8.35
N LYS A 83 13.90 -17.13 9.09
CA LYS A 83 15.20 -17.76 8.76
C LYS A 83 15.19 -18.30 7.33
N ASN A 84 16.31 -18.11 6.63
CA ASN A 84 16.51 -18.58 5.26
C ASN A 84 15.47 -18.09 4.22
N THR A 85 14.75 -16.99 4.48
CA THR A 85 13.74 -16.46 3.54
C THR A 85 14.33 -15.44 2.58
N LEU A 86 15.17 -14.51 3.06
CA LEU A 86 15.80 -13.51 2.19
C LEU A 86 16.95 -14.10 1.37
N MET A 87 17.03 -13.67 0.12
CA MET A 87 18.06 -14.03 -0.84
C MET A 87 18.41 -12.84 -1.74
N ASP A 88 19.65 -12.75 -2.17
CA ASP A 88 20.07 -11.73 -3.14
C ASP A 88 19.35 -11.91 -4.49
N ILE A 89 19.02 -10.77 -5.15
CA ILE A 89 18.25 -10.75 -6.40
C ILE A 89 18.98 -11.47 -7.55
N ASN A 90 20.29 -11.54 -7.56
CA ASN A 90 21.03 -12.26 -8.58
C ASN A 90 21.06 -13.77 -8.31
N ARG A 91 21.02 -14.16 -7.05
CA ARG A 91 21.03 -15.57 -6.64
C ARG A 91 19.64 -16.22 -6.76
N ILE A 92 18.56 -15.47 -6.53
CA ILE A 92 17.19 -16.01 -6.59
C ILE A 92 16.84 -16.55 -7.98
N LYS A 93 17.43 -16.00 -9.04
CA LYS A 93 17.22 -16.43 -10.43
C LYS A 93 17.58 -17.89 -10.70
N GLY A 94 18.47 -18.46 -9.90
CA GLY A 94 18.87 -19.87 -9.99
C GLY A 94 17.84 -20.84 -9.42
N LEU A 95 16.79 -20.36 -8.76
CA LEU A 95 15.73 -21.20 -8.20
C LEU A 95 14.60 -21.40 -9.22
N PRO A 96 13.81 -22.48 -9.11
CA PRO A 96 12.57 -22.63 -9.83
C PRO A 96 11.61 -21.45 -9.60
N LEU A 97 10.80 -21.07 -10.60
CA LEU A 97 9.91 -19.89 -10.51
C LEU A 97 8.95 -19.97 -9.32
N ASN A 98 8.42 -21.16 -9.05
CA ASN A 98 7.53 -21.39 -7.91
C ASN A 98 8.19 -21.24 -6.52
N GLN A 99 9.50 -21.04 -6.46
CA GLN A 99 10.23 -20.75 -5.23
C GLN A 99 10.66 -19.28 -5.12
N GLN A 100 10.38 -18.47 -6.13
CA GLN A 100 10.81 -17.07 -6.17
C GLN A 100 9.68 -16.12 -5.76
N VAL A 101 10.02 -15.16 -4.90
CA VAL A 101 9.19 -13.98 -4.61
C VAL A 101 10.08 -12.74 -4.73
N ILE A 102 9.60 -11.72 -5.42
CA ILE A 102 10.29 -10.44 -5.54
C ILE A 102 9.42 -9.36 -4.91
N VAL A 103 9.93 -8.65 -3.92
CA VAL A 103 9.26 -7.48 -3.32
C VAL A 103 9.88 -6.22 -3.91
N THR A 104 9.04 -5.34 -4.43
CA THR A 104 9.50 -4.18 -5.20
C THR A 104 8.69 -2.91 -4.93
N THR A 105 9.23 -1.78 -5.36
CA THR A 105 8.57 -0.48 -5.41
C THR A 105 7.86 -0.26 -6.75
N GLY A 106 7.06 0.81 -6.86
CA GLY A 106 6.42 1.20 -8.12
C GLY A 106 4.92 0.96 -8.17
N SER A 107 4.29 0.83 -6.99
CA SER A 107 2.84 0.67 -6.89
C SER A 107 2.03 1.88 -7.38
N GLN A 108 2.68 3.01 -7.67
CA GLN A 108 2.05 4.24 -8.17
C GLN A 108 2.38 4.54 -9.64
N GLY A 109 3.06 3.62 -10.33
CA GLY A 109 3.40 3.77 -11.75
C GLY A 109 4.54 4.76 -12.01
N GLU A 110 5.35 5.08 -11.01
CA GLU A 110 6.48 6.01 -11.16
C GLU A 110 7.50 5.44 -12.16
N GLU A 111 7.87 6.21 -13.18
CA GLU A 111 8.73 5.77 -14.29
C GLU A 111 10.12 5.27 -13.84
N MET A 112 10.64 5.83 -12.76
CA MET A 112 11.94 5.42 -12.19
C MET A 112 11.84 4.24 -11.23
N SER A 113 10.65 3.74 -10.94
CA SER A 113 10.44 2.62 -10.01
C SER A 113 10.87 1.27 -10.60
N ALA A 114 11.10 0.31 -9.73
CA ALA A 114 11.53 -1.01 -10.17
C ALA A 114 10.44 -1.74 -10.95
N LEU A 115 9.17 -1.71 -10.50
CA LEU A 115 8.06 -2.34 -11.25
C LEU A 115 7.86 -1.73 -12.63
N TYR A 116 7.90 -0.39 -12.75
CA TYR A 116 7.79 0.27 -14.05
C TYR A 116 8.89 -0.24 -15.01
N ARG A 117 10.14 -0.23 -14.54
CA ARG A 117 11.26 -0.73 -15.36
C ARG A 117 11.14 -2.21 -15.73
N MET A 118 10.57 -3.04 -14.86
CA MET A 118 10.28 -4.46 -15.18
C MET A 118 9.18 -4.57 -16.24
N ALA A 119 8.11 -3.81 -16.12
CA ALA A 119 7.00 -3.81 -17.07
C ALA A 119 7.46 -3.37 -18.47
N PHE A 120 8.35 -2.38 -18.55
CA PHE A 120 8.88 -1.85 -19.82
C PHE A 120 10.23 -2.43 -20.25
N SER A 121 10.64 -3.59 -19.70
CA SER A 121 11.89 -4.32 -20.02
C SER A 121 13.18 -3.47 -19.89
N THR A 122 13.19 -2.50 -19.01
CA THR A 122 14.37 -1.65 -18.73
C THR A 122 15.03 -1.98 -17.38
N HIS A 123 14.50 -2.95 -16.64
CA HIS A 123 15.10 -3.40 -15.39
C HIS A 123 16.26 -4.36 -15.65
N LYS A 124 17.43 -4.08 -15.04
CA LYS A 124 18.67 -4.84 -15.33
C LYS A 124 18.64 -6.32 -14.90
N GLN A 125 17.85 -6.65 -13.89
CA GLN A 125 17.93 -7.95 -13.23
C GLN A 125 16.67 -8.80 -13.39
N VAL A 126 15.52 -8.21 -13.63
CA VAL A 126 14.23 -8.93 -13.68
C VAL A 126 13.49 -8.52 -14.94
N ASP A 127 13.09 -9.49 -15.73
CA ASP A 127 12.12 -9.33 -16.81
C ASP A 127 10.85 -10.10 -16.46
N ILE A 128 9.69 -9.55 -16.83
CA ILE A 128 8.37 -10.09 -16.52
C ILE A 128 7.81 -10.79 -17.77
N GLY A 129 7.17 -11.93 -17.56
CA GLY A 129 6.57 -12.71 -18.62
C GLY A 129 5.44 -13.64 -18.15
N PRO A 130 5.02 -14.61 -19.00
CA PRO A 130 3.87 -15.50 -18.72
C PRO A 130 4.02 -16.38 -17.46
N GLY A 131 5.27 -16.62 -17.02
CA GLY A 131 5.56 -17.36 -15.79
C GLY A 131 5.49 -16.55 -14.50
N ASP A 132 4.92 -15.34 -14.55
CA ASP A 132 4.88 -14.42 -13.41
C ASP A 132 3.45 -14.14 -12.95
N LYS A 133 3.30 -14.03 -11.62
CA LYS A 133 2.15 -13.43 -10.96
C LYS A 133 2.58 -12.11 -10.34
N VAL A 134 1.98 -11.01 -10.77
CA VAL A 134 2.25 -9.66 -10.24
C VAL A 134 1.11 -9.22 -9.34
N ILE A 135 1.42 -8.96 -8.06
CA ILE A 135 0.44 -8.52 -7.06
C ILE A 135 0.69 -7.04 -6.76
N ILE A 136 -0.26 -6.18 -7.10
CA ILE A 136 -0.19 -4.73 -6.81
C ILE A 136 -0.95 -4.46 -5.52
N SER A 137 -0.22 -4.46 -4.41
CA SER A 137 -0.77 -4.27 -3.06
C SER A 137 -0.81 -2.78 -2.67
N ALA A 138 -1.43 -1.99 -3.50
CA ALA A 138 -1.66 -0.56 -3.28
C ALA A 138 -2.84 -0.07 -4.11
N SER A 139 -3.52 0.98 -3.64
CA SER A 139 -4.47 1.72 -4.49
C SER A 139 -3.76 2.91 -5.12
N ALA A 140 -4.08 3.22 -6.37
CA ALA A 140 -3.58 4.42 -7.03
C ALA A 140 -3.94 5.68 -6.21
N ILE A 141 -2.96 6.54 -5.99
CA ILE A 141 -3.20 7.88 -5.43
C ILE A 141 -3.93 8.70 -6.50
N PRO A 142 -4.90 9.56 -6.11
CA PRO A 142 -5.56 10.45 -7.06
C PRO A 142 -4.54 11.22 -7.92
N GLY A 143 -4.71 11.12 -9.23
CA GLY A 143 -3.77 11.66 -10.23
C GLY A 143 -2.80 10.64 -10.83
N ASN A 144 -2.60 9.49 -10.19
CA ASN A 144 -1.70 8.43 -10.70
C ASN A 144 -2.46 7.29 -11.42
N GLU A 145 -3.79 7.39 -11.55
CA GLU A 145 -4.61 6.32 -12.13
C GLU A 145 -4.18 5.96 -13.56
N VAL A 146 -3.83 6.97 -14.36
CA VAL A 146 -3.41 6.78 -15.75
C VAL A 146 -2.07 6.05 -15.82
N THR A 147 -1.09 6.48 -15.03
CA THR A 147 0.24 5.84 -14.99
C THR A 147 0.19 4.42 -14.44
N VAL A 148 -0.56 4.20 -13.37
CA VAL A 148 -0.79 2.84 -12.82
C VAL A 148 -1.49 1.96 -13.85
N GLY A 149 -2.55 2.46 -14.51
CA GLY A 149 -3.25 1.74 -15.57
C GLY A 149 -2.35 1.39 -16.74
N ARG A 150 -1.42 2.27 -17.12
CA ARG A 150 -0.42 2.01 -18.17
C ARG A 150 0.52 0.86 -17.79
N VAL A 151 1.01 0.84 -16.55
CA VAL A 151 1.85 -0.26 -16.06
C VAL A 151 1.09 -1.58 -16.05
N ILE A 152 -0.15 -1.59 -15.54
CA ILE A 152 -1.01 -2.78 -15.53
C ILE A 152 -1.20 -3.32 -16.94
N ASN A 153 -1.56 -2.46 -17.91
CA ASN A 153 -1.74 -2.87 -19.30
C ASN A 153 -0.47 -3.49 -19.89
N GLU A 154 0.70 -2.93 -19.57
CA GLU A 154 1.97 -3.47 -20.04
C GLU A 154 2.29 -4.85 -19.45
N LEU A 155 1.99 -5.06 -18.16
CA LEU A 155 2.11 -6.36 -17.52
C LEU A 155 1.22 -7.42 -18.18
N PHE A 156 -0.02 -7.07 -18.53
CA PHE A 156 -0.92 -7.94 -19.29
C PHE A 156 -0.38 -8.25 -20.70
N ARG A 157 0.19 -7.26 -21.40
CA ARG A 157 0.83 -7.48 -22.71
C ARG A 157 1.98 -8.47 -22.65
N LYS A 158 2.70 -8.51 -21.53
CA LYS A 158 3.77 -9.47 -21.27
C LYS A 158 3.26 -10.85 -20.87
N GLY A 159 1.96 -11.03 -20.75
CA GLY A 159 1.32 -12.31 -20.38
C GLY A 159 1.40 -12.62 -18.88
N ALA A 160 1.72 -11.66 -18.02
CA ALA A 160 1.73 -11.86 -16.59
C ALA A 160 0.30 -12.01 -16.04
N ASP A 161 0.16 -12.80 -14.98
CA ASP A 161 -1.05 -12.89 -14.16
C ASP A 161 -1.05 -11.72 -13.17
N VAL A 162 -1.94 -10.73 -13.36
CA VAL A 162 -1.91 -9.48 -12.58
C VAL A 162 -3.09 -9.39 -11.63
N VAL A 163 -2.80 -9.33 -10.33
CA VAL A 163 -3.79 -9.18 -9.26
C VAL A 163 -3.70 -7.75 -8.72
N TYR A 164 -4.72 -6.93 -8.97
CA TYR A 164 -4.72 -5.49 -8.66
C TYR A 164 -6.08 -4.95 -8.22
N ASP A 165 -7.13 -5.76 -8.26
CA ASP A 165 -8.48 -5.29 -7.97
C ASP A 165 -8.71 -5.13 -6.46
N LYS A 166 -9.64 -4.23 -6.14
CA LYS A 166 -10.14 -4.01 -4.78
C LYS A 166 -10.89 -5.22 -4.23
N ALA A 167 -11.52 -6.00 -5.11
CA ALA A 167 -12.21 -7.24 -4.74
C ALA A 167 -11.28 -8.24 -4.07
N ASP A 168 -9.99 -8.22 -4.43
CA ASP A 168 -8.98 -9.10 -3.87
C ASP A 168 -8.50 -8.71 -2.48
N MET A 169 -8.94 -7.57 -1.94
CA MET A 169 -8.57 -7.08 -0.60
C MET A 169 -7.05 -7.02 -0.37
N LEU A 170 -6.31 -6.61 -1.40
CA LEU A 170 -4.85 -6.48 -1.37
C LEU A 170 -4.37 -5.17 -0.74
N HIS A 171 -5.28 -4.27 -0.43
CA HIS A 171 -4.96 -2.97 0.14
C HIS A 171 -6.05 -2.50 1.09
N VAL A 172 -5.63 -2.08 2.27
CA VAL A 172 -6.46 -1.34 3.23
C VAL A 172 -5.94 0.10 3.27
N SER A 173 -6.85 1.06 3.27
CA SER A 173 -6.47 2.47 3.37
C SER A 173 -5.97 2.80 4.77
N GLY A 174 -4.94 3.63 4.85
CA GLY A 174 -4.49 4.22 6.11
C GLY A 174 -5.33 5.43 6.57
N HIS A 175 -6.38 5.81 5.81
CA HIS A 175 -7.28 6.89 6.21
C HIS A 175 -8.45 6.33 7.00
N ALA A 176 -8.80 7.01 8.09
CA ALA A 176 -9.94 6.69 8.95
C ALA A 176 -11.27 6.89 8.24
N CYS A 177 -12.25 6.03 8.49
CA CYS A 177 -13.66 6.24 8.20
C CYS A 177 -14.32 7.08 9.29
N GLN A 178 -15.61 7.38 9.18
CA GLN A 178 -16.30 8.29 10.11
C GLN A 178 -16.31 7.80 11.55
N GLU A 179 -16.51 6.51 11.77
CA GLU A 179 -16.59 5.96 13.14
C GLU A 179 -15.23 6.09 13.87
N GLU A 180 -14.13 5.87 13.18
CA GLU A 180 -12.78 6.06 13.75
C GLU A 180 -12.50 7.54 14.04
N LEU A 181 -12.97 8.44 13.18
CA LEU A 181 -12.86 9.88 13.42
C LEU A 181 -13.68 10.31 14.66
N LYS A 182 -14.88 9.74 14.84
CA LYS A 182 -15.70 9.97 16.04
C LYS A 182 -15.01 9.46 17.30
N ILE A 183 -14.39 8.27 17.25
CA ILE A 183 -13.63 7.72 18.39
C ILE A 183 -12.51 8.67 18.79
N ILE A 184 -11.69 9.14 17.84
CA ILE A 184 -10.60 10.09 18.14
C ILE A 184 -11.16 11.39 18.70
N HIS A 185 -12.23 11.93 18.12
CA HIS A 185 -12.87 13.15 18.61
C HIS A 185 -13.40 12.97 20.05
N ALA A 186 -14.06 11.85 20.34
CA ALA A 186 -14.59 11.54 21.68
C ALA A 186 -13.47 11.37 22.72
N LEU A 187 -12.34 10.80 22.35
CA LEU A 187 -11.20 10.58 23.24
C LEU A 187 -10.43 11.89 23.52
N THR A 188 -10.23 12.71 22.50
CA THR A 188 -9.45 13.96 22.62
C THR A 188 -10.24 15.12 23.18
N LYS A 189 -11.58 15.13 23.02
CA LYS A 189 -12.50 16.20 23.46
C LYS A 189 -11.95 17.60 23.13
N PRO A 190 -11.65 17.89 21.86
CA PRO A 190 -10.94 19.12 21.51
C PRO A 190 -11.78 20.36 21.79
N ARG A 191 -11.15 21.43 22.29
CA ARG A 191 -11.80 22.74 22.48
C ARG A 191 -12.06 23.42 21.13
N PHE A 192 -11.11 23.27 20.18
CA PHE A 192 -11.21 23.77 18.80
C PHE A 192 -10.90 22.64 17.84
N PHE A 193 -11.53 22.67 16.67
CA PHE A 193 -11.35 21.65 15.64
C PHE A 193 -11.09 22.27 14.27
N ILE A 194 -10.04 21.80 13.59
CA ILE A 194 -9.67 22.24 12.26
C ILE A 194 -9.53 20.98 11.39
N PRO A 195 -10.52 20.66 10.53
CA PRO A 195 -10.38 19.55 9.60
C PRO A 195 -9.31 19.89 8.55
N LEU A 196 -8.37 18.99 8.36
CA LEU A 196 -7.27 19.13 7.42
C LEU A 196 -7.24 17.96 6.42
N HIS A 197 -6.52 18.15 5.34
CA HIS A 197 -6.22 17.13 4.35
C HIS A 197 -7.44 16.60 3.62
N GLY A 198 -7.87 17.31 2.60
CA GLY A 198 -8.97 16.90 1.74
C GLY A 198 -9.47 18.01 0.83
N GLU A 199 -10.34 17.65 -0.10
CA GLU A 199 -11.11 18.62 -0.86
C GLU A 199 -12.14 19.30 0.05
N GLN A 200 -12.62 20.48 -0.35
CA GLN A 200 -13.59 21.26 0.43
C GLN A 200 -14.81 20.44 0.88
N ARG A 201 -15.36 19.59 0.02
CA ARG A 201 -16.49 18.71 0.37
C ARG A 201 -16.16 17.76 1.54
N MET A 202 -14.93 17.29 1.63
CA MET A 202 -14.49 16.36 2.69
C MET A 202 -14.27 17.07 3.99
N LEU A 203 -13.66 18.27 3.94
CA LEU A 203 -13.53 19.13 5.10
C LEU A 203 -14.89 19.50 5.69
N GLN A 204 -15.89 19.78 4.85
CA GLN A 204 -17.26 20.04 5.27
C GLN A 204 -17.95 18.80 5.87
N ILE A 205 -17.70 17.60 5.33
CA ILE A 205 -18.22 16.36 5.92
C ILE A 205 -17.58 16.12 7.28
N HIS A 206 -16.27 16.32 7.42
CA HIS A 206 -15.55 16.15 8.69
C HIS A 206 -16.02 17.17 9.75
N LYS A 207 -16.31 18.43 9.34
CA LYS A 207 -16.99 19.41 10.19
C LYS A 207 -18.33 18.87 10.69
N ARG A 208 -19.18 18.33 9.81
CA ARG A 208 -20.48 17.77 10.20
C ARG A 208 -20.36 16.57 11.16
N VAL A 209 -19.30 15.77 11.02
CA VAL A 209 -19.00 14.69 11.98
C VAL A 209 -18.73 15.28 13.36
N ALA A 210 -17.91 16.33 13.49
CA ALA A 210 -17.64 17.00 14.76
C ALA A 210 -18.91 17.65 15.35
N GLU A 211 -19.73 18.30 14.53
CA GLU A 211 -21.03 18.85 14.94
C GLU A 211 -21.97 17.76 15.47
N SER A 212 -22.02 16.59 14.81
CA SER A 212 -22.83 15.45 15.26
C SER A 212 -22.37 14.85 16.60
N MET A 213 -21.13 15.14 16.99
CA MET A 213 -20.55 14.78 18.29
C MET A 213 -20.79 15.85 19.36
N GLY A 214 -21.60 16.87 19.06
CA GLY A 214 -21.98 17.94 20.00
C GLY A 214 -21.03 19.15 20.03
N MET A 215 -20.10 19.25 19.07
CA MET A 215 -19.19 20.39 19.01
C MET A 215 -19.89 21.63 18.45
N ALA A 216 -19.71 22.78 19.11
CA ALA A 216 -20.30 24.04 18.66
C ALA A 216 -19.70 24.47 17.30
N PRO A 217 -20.53 24.90 16.33
CA PRO A 217 -20.04 25.33 15.00
C PRO A 217 -19.00 26.47 15.07
N THR A 218 -19.06 27.32 16.08
CA THR A 218 -18.12 28.41 16.33
C THR A 218 -16.73 27.94 16.77
N SER A 219 -16.62 26.70 17.23
CA SER A 219 -15.35 26.07 17.61
C SER A 219 -14.72 25.29 16.47
N ILE A 220 -15.33 25.28 15.26
CA ILE A 220 -14.86 24.54 14.11
C ILE A 220 -14.43 25.50 13.00
N VAL A 221 -13.16 25.46 12.63
CA VAL A 221 -12.62 26.30 11.54
C VAL A 221 -12.30 25.43 10.34
N VAL A 222 -13.00 25.63 9.23
CA VAL A 222 -12.67 24.99 7.93
C VAL A 222 -11.81 25.95 7.14
N ALA A 223 -10.51 25.67 7.07
CA ALA A 223 -9.56 26.45 6.28
C ALA A 223 -9.37 25.84 4.89
N ALA A 224 -9.25 26.66 3.86
CA ALA A 224 -8.86 26.21 2.52
C ALA A 224 -7.40 25.75 2.54
N VAL A 225 -7.04 24.74 1.69
CA VAL A 225 -5.71 24.09 1.61
C VAL A 225 -4.61 25.07 1.27
N SER A 226 -4.65 26.27 1.19
CA SER A 226 -3.58 27.27 0.99
C SER A 226 -3.70 28.49 1.91
N TYR A 227 -4.53 28.37 2.93
CA TYR A 227 -4.72 29.47 3.86
C TYR A 227 -3.54 29.54 4.84
N THR A 228 -2.57 30.39 4.55
CA THR A 228 -1.35 30.57 5.36
C THR A 228 -1.45 31.67 6.42
N HIS A 229 -2.57 32.37 6.53
CA HIS A 229 -2.75 33.48 7.47
C HIS A 229 -3.86 33.13 8.46
N LEU A 230 -3.49 32.52 9.59
CA LEU A 230 -4.25 32.58 10.82
C LEU A 230 -3.83 33.89 11.53
N ARG A 231 -4.61 34.96 11.38
CA ARG A 231 -4.46 36.09 12.27
C ARG A 231 -5.02 35.70 13.63
N ALA A 232 -4.19 35.83 14.66
CA ALA A 232 -4.59 35.78 16.07
C ALA A 232 -5.53 36.96 16.42
#